data_967710e28b4d68782dfa19f543b97b7b
#
_entry.id   967710e28b4d68782dfa19f543b97b7b
#
_cell.length_a   1.000
_cell.length_b   1.000
_cell.length_c   1.000
_cell.angle_alpha   90.00
_cell.angle_beta   90.00
_cell.angle_gamma   90.00
#
_symmetry.space_group_name_H-M   'P 1'
#
loop_
_entity.id
_entity.type
_entity.pdbx_description
1 polymer ?
#
loop_
_entity_poly.entity_id
_entity_poly.type
_entity_poly.pdbx_seq_one_letter_code
_entity_poly.pdbx_strand_id
1 'polypeptide(L)'
;MLCSGKLRHSIKHPQDPDRKLFIAFDQCHLIKNIRSQFLARDMGKNGEVTSSHVKSLYKMQQGSVIKPVRFITRKHVFPSSIEAMSVHKAVQLFSPAVTAALKLLQEQAGHTSDITFADAGPTIEFMDTVHRWFVLMDVSNCVQHIHKNMPDCKQYESAFDERLVWLMSSFLEYLEDLRRDCQPKQFLTKETYHALMLTTMSNVGCTKYLLDVVSFKFVLTRKFSSDPIESFFGWIRRSAGSNDQTDVRSVLSGVEKALKTGIISASKTSNVVDSSSHDSDALKVTSKQKEVQASQFPVEARKLLEDLLRSPASLLPTVDTAALAMVGGFVARVIQEKIACSPCISVVTKPASSSPIDSLIRHQDRGGLLYPSSELVNVLYVLKKYTELILSKRRAIPRPLQETVSNAVSAMANSEVFKHVCIEHRLQFLELVCMKFCKPVFTNYALGVTDKYDVRKALHHKPLSRKVLKL
;
A
#
# COMPACT_ATOMS: atom_id res chain seq x y z
N MET A 1 -10.57 31.10 23.14
CA MET A 1 -11.75 30.54 22.43
C MET A 1 -11.94 31.31 21.14
N LEU A 2 -11.28 30.87 20.07
CA LEU A 2 -11.17 31.63 18.81
C LEU A 2 -12.46 31.65 17.97
N CYS A 3 -13.43 30.78 18.23
CA CYS A 3 -14.58 30.58 17.34
C CYS A 3 -15.96 30.81 18.02
N SER A 4 -16.03 31.35 19.18
CA SER A 4 -17.31 31.69 19.90
C SER A 4 -18.34 30.54 19.86
N GLY A 5 -17.89 29.29 20.02
CA GLY A 5 -18.74 28.09 20.03
C GLY A 5 -19.24 27.60 18.66
N LYS A 6 -18.93 28.30 17.55
CA LYS A 6 -19.29 27.87 16.17
C LYS A 6 -18.09 27.28 15.47
N LEU A 7 -18.33 26.22 14.71
CA LEU A 7 -17.29 25.63 13.86
C LEU A 7 -16.94 26.59 12.73
N ARG A 8 -15.75 27.20 12.79
CA ARG A 8 -15.23 28.12 11.76
C ARG A 8 -13.88 27.63 11.28
N HIS A 9 -13.72 27.50 9.97
CA HIS A 9 -12.47 27.06 9.33
C HIS A 9 -11.45 28.21 9.20
N SER A 10 -11.90 29.49 9.28
CA SER A 10 -11.01 30.65 9.25
C SER A 10 -11.53 31.78 10.14
N ILE A 11 -10.60 32.57 10.65
CA ILE A 11 -10.85 33.79 11.46
C ILE A 11 -9.90 34.89 10.98
N LYS A 12 -10.19 36.14 11.36
CA LYS A 12 -9.23 37.23 11.20
C LYS A 12 -8.02 37.00 12.09
N HIS A 13 -6.82 37.32 11.59
CA HIS A 13 -5.61 37.24 12.42
C HIS A 13 -5.69 38.25 13.55
N PRO A 14 -5.38 37.87 14.81
CA PRO A 14 -5.57 38.76 15.99
C PRO A 14 -4.75 40.05 15.94
N GLN A 15 -3.57 40.03 15.35
CA GLN A 15 -2.63 41.18 15.25
C GLN A 15 -2.71 41.92 13.93
N ASP A 16 -3.30 41.33 12.90
CA ASP A 16 -3.37 41.86 11.55
C ASP A 16 -4.72 41.47 10.92
N PRO A 17 -5.77 42.30 11.09
CA PRO A 17 -7.13 42.00 10.64
C PRO A 17 -7.28 41.79 9.12
N ASP A 18 -6.31 42.26 8.33
CA ASP A 18 -6.32 42.08 6.87
C ASP A 18 -5.87 40.65 6.47
N ARG A 19 -5.22 39.95 7.38
CA ARG A 19 -4.82 38.55 7.18
C ARG A 19 -5.86 37.58 7.73
N LYS A 20 -5.90 36.39 7.12
CA LYS A 20 -6.72 35.28 7.61
C LYS A 20 -5.85 34.24 8.33
N LEU A 21 -6.40 33.70 9.42
CA LEU A 21 -5.87 32.55 10.12
C LEU A 21 -6.77 31.36 9.83
N PHE A 22 -6.21 30.30 9.27
CA PHE A 22 -6.92 29.07 8.94
C PHE A 22 -6.68 28.03 10.04
N ILE A 23 -7.74 27.29 10.44
CA ILE A 23 -7.72 26.34 11.52
C ILE A 23 -7.95 24.95 10.95
N ALA A 24 -6.96 24.07 11.06
CA ALA A 24 -7.03 22.72 10.54
C ALA A 24 -6.43 21.72 11.54
N PHE A 25 -6.87 20.47 11.44
CA PHE A 25 -6.21 19.33 12.07
C PHE A 25 -5.26 18.68 11.05
N ASP A 26 -4.27 17.94 11.55
CA ASP A 26 -3.34 17.22 10.68
C ASP A 26 -4.05 16.09 9.93
N GLN A 27 -3.93 16.06 8.60
CA GLN A 27 -4.52 15.03 7.75
C GLN A 27 -3.97 13.63 8.01
N CYS A 28 -2.71 13.54 8.45
CA CYS A 28 -2.08 12.27 8.82
C CYS A 28 -2.71 11.67 10.09
N HIS A 29 -3.11 12.51 11.03
CA HIS A 29 -3.88 12.10 12.22
C HIS A 29 -5.30 11.68 11.84
N LEU A 30 -5.94 12.42 10.95
CA LEU A 30 -7.31 12.11 10.51
C LEU A 30 -7.40 10.77 9.80
N ILE A 31 -6.50 10.46 8.87
CA ILE A 31 -6.52 9.16 8.16
C ILE A 31 -6.30 7.97 9.12
N LYS A 32 -5.47 8.13 10.17
CA LYS A 32 -5.30 7.12 11.22
C LYS A 32 -6.59 6.91 12.02
N ASN A 33 -7.28 7.99 12.37
CA ASN A 33 -8.55 7.93 13.10
C ASN A 33 -9.64 7.29 12.25
N ILE A 34 -9.77 7.68 10.96
CA ILE A 34 -10.73 7.08 10.03
C ILE A 34 -10.48 5.57 9.93
N ARG A 35 -9.22 5.14 9.73
CA ARG A 35 -8.87 3.72 9.69
C ARG A 35 -9.29 2.99 10.97
N SER A 36 -8.96 3.53 12.13
CA SER A 36 -9.25 2.89 13.40
C SER A 36 -10.75 2.72 13.62
N GLN A 37 -11.54 3.71 13.22
CA GLN A 37 -12.99 3.67 13.34
C GLN A 37 -13.63 2.76 12.27
N PHE A 38 -13.15 2.77 11.04
CA PHE A 38 -13.56 1.84 9.98
C PHE A 38 -13.33 0.38 10.37
N LEU A 39 -12.19 0.07 11.03
CA LEU A 39 -11.90 -1.29 11.48
C LEU A 39 -12.74 -1.74 12.69
N ALA A 40 -13.26 -0.79 13.47
CA ALA A 40 -13.99 -1.05 14.72
C ALA A 40 -15.51 -0.97 14.58
N ARG A 41 -16.05 -0.40 13.50
CA ARG A 41 -17.47 -0.10 13.34
C ARG A 41 -17.93 -0.39 11.93
N ASP A 42 -19.16 -0.85 11.83
CA ASP A 42 -19.90 -0.82 10.58
C ASP A 42 -20.60 0.54 10.49
N MET A 43 -20.45 1.23 9.34
CA MET A 43 -20.94 2.60 9.15
C MET A 43 -22.03 2.63 8.08
N GLY A 44 -22.84 3.69 8.10
CA GLY A 44 -24.04 3.80 7.30
C GLY A 44 -25.30 3.34 8.05
N LYS A 45 -26.48 3.74 7.56
CA LYS A 45 -27.77 3.45 8.19
C LYS A 45 -27.99 1.96 8.47
N ASN A 46 -27.57 1.11 7.56
CA ASN A 46 -27.68 -0.36 7.63
C ASN A 46 -26.34 -1.06 7.92
N GLY A 47 -25.28 -0.30 8.22
CA GLY A 47 -23.94 -0.85 8.41
C GLY A 47 -23.28 -1.33 7.12
N GLU A 48 -23.69 -0.77 5.98
CA GLU A 48 -23.25 -1.17 4.64
C GLU A 48 -21.78 -0.91 4.36
N VAL A 49 -21.16 0.05 5.04
CA VAL A 49 -19.72 0.30 4.98
C VAL A 49 -19.04 -0.49 6.10
N THR A 50 -18.48 -1.64 5.77
CA THR A 50 -17.92 -2.58 6.75
C THR A 50 -16.49 -2.99 6.43
N SER A 51 -15.67 -3.13 7.46
CA SER A 51 -14.32 -3.68 7.34
C SER A 51 -14.29 -5.22 7.15
N SER A 52 -15.44 -5.89 7.23
CA SER A 52 -15.55 -7.34 7.08
C SER A 52 -15.01 -7.81 5.73
N HIS A 53 -15.28 -7.07 4.63
CA HIS A 53 -14.78 -7.37 3.29
C HIS A 53 -13.25 -7.35 3.22
N VAL A 54 -12.59 -6.36 3.80
CA VAL A 54 -11.13 -6.28 3.83
C VAL A 54 -10.53 -7.35 4.74
N LYS A 55 -11.18 -7.66 5.86
CA LYS A 55 -10.79 -8.76 6.76
C LYS A 55 -10.92 -10.13 6.06
N SER A 56 -11.98 -10.32 5.28
CA SER A 56 -12.21 -11.54 4.49
C SER A 56 -11.20 -11.67 3.35
N LEU A 57 -10.92 -10.60 2.61
CA LEU A 57 -9.83 -10.55 1.62
C LEU A 57 -8.48 -10.95 2.24
N TYR A 58 -8.15 -10.38 3.40
CA TYR A 58 -6.92 -10.74 4.11
C TYR A 58 -6.88 -12.23 4.48
N LYS A 59 -7.98 -12.78 5.04
CA LYS A 59 -8.07 -14.19 5.41
C LYS A 59 -7.96 -15.12 4.18
N MET A 60 -8.67 -14.79 3.11
CA MET A 60 -8.69 -15.58 1.87
C MET A 60 -7.28 -15.69 1.25
N GLN A 61 -6.51 -14.60 1.25
CA GLN A 61 -5.15 -14.62 0.67
C GLN A 61 -4.08 -15.18 1.61
N GLN A 62 -4.43 -15.58 2.86
CA GLN A 62 -3.49 -16.25 3.74
C GLN A 62 -3.13 -17.64 3.20
N GLY A 63 -1.84 -17.93 3.18
CA GLY A 63 -1.33 -19.19 2.64
C GLY A 63 -1.17 -19.22 1.13
N SER A 64 -1.74 -18.29 0.38
CA SER A 64 -1.52 -18.19 -1.06
C SER A 64 -0.11 -17.67 -1.36
N VAL A 65 0.55 -18.33 -2.31
CA VAL A 65 1.89 -17.96 -2.80
C VAL A 65 1.83 -16.63 -3.57
N ILE A 66 0.75 -16.44 -4.33
CA ILE A 66 0.43 -15.20 -5.04
C ILE A 66 -0.79 -14.56 -4.38
N LYS A 67 -0.70 -13.27 -4.08
CA LYS A 67 -1.74 -12.52 -3.38
C LYS A 67 -2.27 -11.38 -4.26
N PRO A 68 -3.59 -11.19 -4.35
CA PRO A 68 -4.19 -10.04 -5.04
C PRO A 68 -3.66 -8.70 -4.49
N VAL A 69 -3.52 -8.61 -3.16
CA VAL A 69 -2.95 -7.45 -2.48
C VAL A 69 -1.74 -7.87 -1.63
N ARG A 70 -0.55 -7.79 -2.22
CA ARG A 70 0.68 -8.34 -1.65
C ARG A 70 1.08 -7.72 -0.31
N PHE A 71 0.83 -6.42 -0.10
CA PHE A 71 1.27 -5.70 1.10
C PHE A 71 0.29 -5.80 2.28
N ILE A 72 -0.95 -6.28 2.10
CA ILE A 72 -1.90 -6.42 3.20
C ILE A 72 -1.44 -7.53 4.15
N THR A 73 -1.25 -7.15 5.40
CA THR A 73 -0.84 -8.02 6.51
C THR A 73 -1.80 -7.87 7.69
N ARG A 74 -1.63 -8.72 8.73
CA ARG A 74 -2.36 -8.58 9.99
C ARG A 74 -2.34 -7.16 10.56
N LYS A 75 -1.19 -6.48 10.44
CA LYS A 75 -0.99 -5.11 10.94
C LYS A 75 -1.88 -4.05 10.28
N HIS A 76 -2.44 -4.34 9.11
CA HIS A 76 -3.39 -3.46 8.43
C HIS A 76 -4.82 -3.64 8.93
N VAL A 77 -5.24 -4.90 9.15
CA VAL A 77 -6.64 -5.28 9.44
C VAL A 77 -6.91 -5.54 10.93
N PHE A 78 -5.89 -5.94 11.68
CA PHE A 78 -5.94 -6.21 13.13
C PHE A 78 -4.74 -5.54 13.83
N PRO A 79 -4.60 -4.21 13.75
CA PRO A 79 -3.45 -3.51 14.31
C PRO A 79 -3.47 -3.53 15.84
N SER A 80 -2.29 -3.65 16.45
CA SER A 80 -2.08 -3.27 17.86
C SER A 80 -2.15 -1.74 18.01
N SER A 81 -2.19 -1.23 19.24
CA SER A 81 -2.20 0.22 19.50
C SER A 81 -1.04 0.96 18.85
N ILE A 82 0.17 0.36 18.87
CA ILE A 82 1.36 0.94 18.21
C ILE A 82 1.23 0.89 16.69
N GLU A 83 0.78 -0.24 16.13
CA GLU A 83 0.60 -0.40 14.68
C GLU A 83 -0.52 0.50 14.13
N ALA A 84 -1.50 0.85 14.98
CA ALA A 84 -2.56 1.80 14.66
C ALA A 84 -2.04 3.22 14.42
N MET A 85 -0.87 3.58 14.96
CA MET A 85 -0.25 4.90 14.75
C MET A 85 0.41 5.09 13.37
N SER A 86 0.54 4.05 12.56
CA SER A 86 1.21 4.12 11.26
C SER A 86 0.31 4.72 10.17
N VAL A 87 0.64 5.93 9.69
CA VAL A 87 0.00 6.60 8.55
C VAL A 87 0.13 5.75 7.28
N HIS A 88 1.33 5.23 7.01
CA HIS A 88 1.58 4.42 5.82
C HIS A 88 0.62 3.22 5.71
N LYS A 89 0.39 2.50 6.83
CA LYS A 89 -0.56 1.39 6.86
C LYS A 89 -2.01 1.84 6.72
N ALA A 90 -2.35 3.03 7.20
CA ALA A 90 -3.69 3.58 7.02
C ALA A 90 -3.96 3.88 5.54
N VAL A 91 -3.03 4.55 4.87
CA VAL A 91 -3.13 4.87 3.44
C VAL A 91 -3.13 3.60 2.59
N GLN A 92 -2.28 2.62 2.92
CA GLN A 92 -2.26 1.33 2.21
C GLN A 92 -3.60 0.59 2.31
N LEU A 93 -4.28 0.63 3.46
CA LEU A 93 -5.58 -0.03 3.64
C LEU A 93 -6.63 0.53 2.67
N PHE A 94 -6.68 1.84 2.49
CA PHE A 94 -7.63 2.52 1.58
C PHE A 94 -7.13 2.60 0.13
N SER A 95 -5.98 2.04 -0.19
CA SER A 95 -5.37 2.21 -1.52
C SER A 95 -6.15 1.53 -2.64
N PRO A 96 -6.03 2.04 -3.88
CA PRO A 96 -6.69 1.47 -5.07
C PRO A 96 -6.37 -0.01 -5.32
N ALA A 97 -5.23 -0.52 -4.84
CA ALA A 97 -4.92 -1.94 -4.96
C ALA A 97 -5.86 -2.82 -4.10
N VAL A 98 -6.29 -2.31 -2.95
CA VAL A 98 -7.26 -3.02 -2.08
C VAL A 98 -8.65 -2.95 -2.68
N THR A 99 -9.09 -1.77 -3.10
CA THR A 99 -10.43 -1.60 -3.70
C THR A 99 -10.56 -2.33 -5.04
N ALA A 100 -9.50 -2.39 -5.86
CA ALA A 100 -9.48 -3.19 -7.08
C ALA A 100 -9.63 -4.70 -6.79
N ALA A 101 -9.01 -5.21 -5.73
CA ALA A 101 -9.19 -6.60 -5.33
C ALA A 101 -10.62 -6.87 -4.82
N LEU A 102 -11.22 -5.92 -4.09
CA LEU A 102 -12.62 -6.03 -3.67
C LEU A 102 -13.59 -5.98 -4.85
N LYS A 103 -13.35 -5.10 -5.85
CA LYS A 103 -14.14 -5.02 -7.10
C LYS A 103 -14.09 -6.34 -7.86
N LEU A 104 -12.89 -6.93 -8.00
CA LEU A 104 -12.73 -8.25 -8.61
C LEU A 104 -13.53 -9.32 -7.88
N LEU A 105 -13.47 -9.33 -6.53
CA LEU A 105 -14.20 -10.31 -5.72
C LEU A 105 -15.71 -10.11 -5.79
N GLN A 106 -16.17 -8.87 -5.85
CA GLN A 106 -17.58 -8.53 -6.06
C GLN A 106 -18.08 -9.00 -7.43
N GLU A 107 -17.31 -8.78 -8.50
CA GLU A 107 -17.65 -9.29 -9.84
C GLU A 107 -17.75 -10.83 -9.83
N GLN A 108 -16.86 -11.52 -9.12
CA GLN A 108 -16.88 -12.98 -9.04
C GLN A 108 -18.01 -13.53 -8.15
N ALA A 109 -18.41 -12.82 -7.10
CA ALA A 109 -19.54 -13.21 -6.24
C ALA A 109 -20.86 -13.34 -7.02
N GLY A 110 -21.04 -12.55 -8.10
CA GLY A 110 -22.19 -12.68 -9.02
C GLY A 110 -22.22 -13.99 -9.81
N HIS A 111 -21.11 -14.73 -9.85
CA HIS A 111 -20.96 -15.98 -10.61
C HIS A 111 -20.73 -17.24 -9.73
N THR A 112 -20.66 -17.07 -8.42
CA THR A 112 -20.39 -18.13 -7.45
C THR A 112 -21.45 -18.17 -6.36
N SER A 113 -21.50 -19.24 -5.60
CA SER A 113 -22.37 -19.34 -4.41
C SER A 113 -21.80 -18.58 -3.18
N ASP A 114 -20.59 -18.06 -3.26
CA ASP A 114 -19.96 -17.27 -2.19
C ASP A 114 -20.38 -15.79 -2.32
N ILE A 115 -21.34 -15.39 -1.49
CA ILE A 115 -21.88 -14.02 -1.45
C ILE A 115 -21.10 -13.06 -0.56
N THR A 116 -19.96 -13.49 0.01
CA THR A 116 -19.19 -12.70 1.01
C THR A 116 -18.84 -11.29 0.53
N PHE A 117 -18.72 -11.08 -0.76
CA PHE A 117 -18.33 -9.79 -1.36
C PHE A 117 -19.43 -9.16 -2.24
N ALA A 118 -20.61 -9.76 -2.29
CA ALA A 118 -21.68 -9.28 -3.17
C ALA A 118 -22.10 -7.83 -2.88
N ASP A 119 -22.12 -7.46 -1.63
CA ASP A 119 -22.51 -6.14 -1.11
C ASP A 119 -21.31 -5.24 -0.75
N ALA A 120 -20.12 -5.50 -1.31
CA ALA A 120 -18.90 -4.72 -1.05
C ALA A 120 -18.93 -3.28 -1.64
N GLY A 121 -19.88 -2.95 -2.51
CA GLY A 121 -19.96 -1.67 -3.22
C GLY A 121 -19.83 -0.44 -2.32
N PRO A 122 -20.66 -0.25 -1.28
CA PRO A 122 -20.57 0.89 -0.37
C PRO A 122 -19.23 0.97 0.37
N THR A 123 -18.65 -0.17 0.75
CA THR A 123 -17.31 -0.23 1.38
C THR A 123 -16.23 0.24 0.41
N ILE A 124 -16.29 -0.19 -0.86
CA ILE A 124 -15.34 0.22 -1.91
C ILE A 124 -15.43 1.73 -2.14
N GLU A 125 -16.65 2.27 -2.27
CA GLU A 125 -16.88 3.70 -2.46
C GLU A 125 -16.33 4.53 -1.31
N PHE A 126 -16.58 4.12 -0.07
CA PHE A 126 -16.00 4.76 1.12
C PHE A 126 -14.48 4.77 1.08
N MET A 127 -13.86 3.62 0.77
CA MET A 127 -12.41 3.50 0.72
C MET A 127 -11.80 4.35 -0.40
N ASP A 128 -12.37 4.35 -1.59
CA ASP A 128 -11.93 5.17 -2.73
C ASP A 128 -12.06 6.67 -2.41
N THR A 129 -13.19 7.08 -1.79
CA THR A 129 -13.46 8.47 -1.38
C THR A 129 -12.46 8.95 -0.32
N VAL A 130 -12.21 8.16 0.72
CA VAL A 130 -11.22 8.48 1.78
C VAL A 130 -9.81 8.51 1.20
N HIS A 131 -9.46 7.59 0.32
CA HIS A 131 -8.14 7.58 -0.33
C HIS A 131 -7.94 8.83 -1.18
N ARG A 132 -8.92 9.20 -2.01
CA ARG A 132 -8.86 10.40 -2.86
C ARG A 132 -8.73 11.66 -2.01
N TRP A 133 -9.54 11.80 -0.96
CA TRP A 133 -9.43 12.90 -0.01
C TRP A 133 -8.00 13.03 0.54
N PHE A 134 -7.41 11.92 1.01
CA PHE A 134 -6.06 11.94 1.56
C PHE A 134 -5.02 12.33 0.51
N VAL A 135 -5.13 11.81 -0.71
CA VAL A 135 -4.22 12.15 -1.82
C VAL A 135 -4.25 13.65 -2.12
N LEU A 136 -5.43 14.28 -2.16
CA LEU A 136 -5.61 15.71 -2.41
C LEU A 136 -5.07 16.57 -1.26
N MET A 137 -5.12 16.07 -0.03
CA MET A 137 -4.58 16.72 1.16
C MET A 137 -3.09 16.48 1.39
N ASP A 138 -2.46 15.56 0.64
CA ASP A 138 -1.07 15.13 0.85
C ASP A 138 -0.17 15.35 -0.39
N VAL A 139 -0.45 16.37 -1.18
CA VAL A 139 0.40 16.75 -2.32
C VAL A 139 1.70 17.30 -1.79
N SER A 140 2.83 16.61 -2.07
CA SER A 140 4.11 16.85 -1.41
C SER A 140 5.17 17.54 -2.28
N ASN A 141 5.13 17.33 -3.60
CA ASN A 141 6.08 17.93 -4.56
C ASN A 141 5.48 18.02 -5.96
N CYS A 142 6.11 18.81 -6.82
CA CYS A 142 5.60 19.15 -8.16
C CYS A 142 5.70 18.00 -9.18
N VAL A 143 6.48 16.96 -8.91
CA VAL A 143 6.67 15.81 -9.83
C VAL A 143 5.94 14.53 -9.37
N GLN A 144 5.28 14.59 -8.22
CA GLN A 144 4.60 13.42 -7.63
C GLN A 144 3.55 12.83 -8.57
N HIS A 145 2.82 13.67 -9.29
CA HIS A 145 1.79 13.25 -10.24
C HIS A 145 2.36 12.48 -11.44
N ILE A 146 3.59 12.82 -11.87
CA ILE A 146 4.30 12.13 -12.95
C ILE A 146 4.72 10.73 -12.48
N HIS A 147 5.44 10.66 -11.34
CA HIS A 147 5.93 9.38 -10.80
C HIS A 147 4.84 8.38 -10.44
N LYS A 148 3.71 8.88 -9.95
CA LYS A 148 2.56 8.03 -9.57
C LYS A 148 1.56 7.79 -10.71
N ASN A 149 1.75 8.46 -11.85
CA ASN A 149 0.73 8.55 -12.91
C ASN A 149 -0.67 8.85 -12.32
N MET A 150 -0.75 9.92 -11.52
CA MET A 150 -1.97 10.28 -10.78
C MET A 150 -2.15 11.80 -10.81
N PRO A 151 -3.06 12.33 -11.65
CA PRO A 151 -3.32 13.77 -11.75
C PRO A 151 -3.69 14.43 -10.42
N ASP A 152 -4.40 13.73 -9.54
CA ASP A 152 -4.78 14.20 -8.22
C ASP A 152 -3.58 14.58 -7.33
N CYS A 153 -2.36 14.08 -7.63
CA CYS A 153 -1.13 14.43 -6.93
C CYS A 153 -0.41 15.67 -7.50
N LYS A 154 -0.98 16.36 -8.51
CA LYS A 154 -0.40 17.59 -9.07
C LYS A 154 -0.51 18.73 -8.05
N GLN A 155 0.48 19.62 -7.99
CA GLN A 155 0.40 20.85 -7.20
C GLN A 155 -0.83 21.67 -7.61
N TYR A 156 -1.37 22.46 -6.66
CA TYR A 156 -2.47 23.37 -6.95
C TYR A 156 -1.91 24.69 -7.52
N GLU A 157 -2.35 25.06 -8.72
CA GLU A 157 -1.90 26.25 -9.46
C GLU A 157 -3.04 27.26 -9.67
N SER A 158 -4.30 26.87 -9.40
CA SER A 158 -5.48 27.72 -9.58
C SER A 158 -6.44 27.54 -8.41
N ALA A 159 -7.05 28.64 -7.96
CA ALA A 159 -8.12 28.61 -6.98
C ALA A 159 -9.43 27.99 -7.52
N PHE A 160 -9.54 27.83 -8.84
CA PHE A 160 -10.67 27.21 -9.55
C PHE A 160 -10.39 25.74 -9.91
N ASP A 161 -9.34 25.13 -9.33
CA ASP A 161 -9.01 23.73 -9.56
C ASP A 161 -10.18 22.81 -9.20
N GLU A 162 -10.58 21.91 -10.12
CA GLU A 162 -11.70 20.99 -9.96
C GLU A 162 -11.56 20.09 -8.72
N ARG A 163 -10.34 19.78 -8.30
CA ARG A 163 -10.06 19.01 -7.09
C ARG A 163 -10.50 19.74 -5.84
N LEU A 164 -10.34 21.07 -5.79
CA LEU A 164 -10.85 21.91 -4.70
C LEU A 164 -12.39 21.98 -4.68
N VAL A 165 -13.01 21.95 -5.87
CA VAL A 165 -14.47 21.87 -5.99
C VAL A 165 -14.94 20.52 -5.48
N TRP A 166 -14.32 19.41 -5.91
CA TRP A 166 -14.67 18.08 -5.44
C TRP A 166 -14.59 17.94 -3.91
N LEU A 167 -13.54 18.51 -3.29
CA LEU A 167 -13.39 18.50 -1.82
C LEU A 167 -14.54 19.24 -1.12
N MET A 168 -15.01 20.36 -1.66
CA MET A 168 -16.03 21.21 -1.02
C MET A 168 -17.46 20.76 -1.29
N SER A 169 -17.71 20.09 -2.43
CA SER A 169 -19.02 19.57 -2.79
C SER A 169 -19.11 18.07 -2.55
N SER A 170 -18.63 17.25 -3.49
CA SER A 170 -18.82 15.81 -3.50
C SER A 170 -18.32 15.09 -2.25
N PHE A 171 -17.14 15.46 -1.71
CA PHE A 171 -16.61 14.81 -0.52
C PHE A 171 -17.39 15.17 0.74
N LEU A 172 -17.71 16.44 0.94
CA LEU A 172 -18.46 16.87 2.15
C LEU A 172 -19.90 16.35 2.10
N GLU A 173 -20.54 16.39 0.93
CA GLU A 173 -21.88 15.86 0.71
C GLU A 173 -21.92 14.35 0.95
N TYR A 174 -20.97 13.60 0.42
CA TYR A 174 -20.84 12.16 0.67
C TYR A 174 -20.78 11.84 2.18
N LEU A 175 -20.01 12.61 2.95
CA LEU A 175 -19.91 12.40 4.40
C LEU A 175 -21.21 12.75 5.13
N GLU A 176 -21.93 13.79 4.68
CA GLU A 176 -23.21 14.17 5.22
C GLU A 176 -24.29 13.12 4.92
N ASP A 177 -24.30 12.60 3.68
CA ASP A 177 -25.22 11.55 3.25
C ASP A 177 -24.99 10.25 3.99
N LEU A 178 -23.72 9.82 4.10
CA LEU A 178 -23.35 8.62 4.85
C LEU A 178 -23.71 8.75 6.35
N ARG A 179 -23.68 9.97 6.90
CA ARG A 179 -24.06 10.24 8.28
C ARG A 179 -25.56 10.32 8.48
N ARG A 180 -26.34 10.63 7.42
CA ARG A 180 -27.79 10.81 7.50
C ARG A 180 -28.46 9.56 8.05
N ASP A 181 -29.30 9.71 9.03
CA ASP A 181 -30.06 8.63 9.66
C ASP A 181 -29.21 7.57 10.39
N CYS A 182 -27.89 7.78 10.59
CA CYS A 182 -27.03 6.88 11.34
C CYS A 182 -27.18 7.07 12.85
N GLN A 183 -27.14 5.96 13.57
CA GLN A 183 -26.93 5.99 15.01
C GLN A 183 -25.48 6.42 15.33
N PRO A 184 -25.21 7.01 16.50
CA PRO A 184 -23.86 7.52 16.84
C PRO A 184 -22.73 6.49 16.71
N LYS A 185 -23.03 5.19 16.88
CA LYS A 185 -22.06 4.10 16.74
C LYS A 185 -21.89 3.59 15.30
N GLN A 186 -22.76 4.00 14.39
CA GLN A 186 -22.77 3.61 12.97
C GLN A 186 -22.07 4.62 12.06
N PHE A 187 -21.29 5.52 12.63
CA PHE A 187 -20.54 6.51 11.87
C PHE A 187 -19.23 6.86 12.59
N LEU A 188 -18.44 7.75 12.01
CA LEU A 188 -17.26 8.34 12.65
C LEU A 188 -17.66 9.05 13.97
N THR A 189 -16.76 9.11 14.94
CA THR A 189 -17.02 9.90 16.14
C THR A 189 -17.25 11.37 15.77
N LYS A 190 -18.04 12.07 16.59
CA LYS A 190 -18.36 13.48 16.40
C LYS A 190 -17.11 14.34 16.22
N GLU A 191 -16.06 14.06 17.00
CA GLU A 191 -14.78 14.76 16.95
C GLU A 191 -14.07 14.53 15.63
N THR A 192 -13.99 13.26 15.18
CA THR A 192 -13.32 12.92 13.91
C THR A 192 -14.07 13.51 12.72
N TYR A 193 -15.40 13.42 12.72
CA TYR A 193 -16.23 14.00 11.65
C TYR A 193 -16.06 15.53 11.58
N HIS A 194 -16.18 16.25 12.71
CA HIS A 194 -16.01 17.70 12.73
C HIS A 194 -14.59 18.10 12.34
N ALA A 195 -13.58 17.37 12.82
CA ALA A 195 -12.19 17.64 12.45
C ALA A 195 -11.95 17.42 10.94
N LEU A 196 -12.57 16.39 10.35
CA LEU A 196 -12.48 16.09 8.92
C LEU A 196 -13.13 17.20 8.07
N MET A 197 -14.36 17.60 8.43
CA MET A 197 -15.08 18.70 7.77
C MET A 197 -14.29 20.02 7.87
N LEU A 198 -13.89 20.38 9.08
CA LEU A 198 -13.14 21.62 9.33
C LEU A 198 -11.83 21.67 8.57
N THR A 199 -11.05 20.58 8.61
CA THR A 199 -9.75 20.52 7.93
C THR A 199 -9.90 20.61 6.42
N THR A 200 -10.91 19.95 5.84
CA THR A 200 -11.18 20.03 4.41
C THR A 200 -11.51 21.48 4.00
N MET A 201 -12.47 22.11 4.67
CA MET A 201 -12.85 23.51 4.40
C MET A 201 -11.67 24.47 4.61
N SER A 202 -10.88 24.25 5.65
CA SER A 202 -9.73 25.10 6.00
C SER A 202 -8.62 25.00 4.96
N ASN A 203 -8.22 23.79 4.59
CA ASN A 203 -7.14 23.59 3.61
C ASN A 203 -7.53 24.11 2.22
N VAL A 204 -8.78 23.90 1.80
CA VAL A 204 -9.30 24.48 0.56
C VAL A 204 -9.30 25.99 0.61
N GLY A 205 -9.84 26.58 1.71
CA GLY A 205 -9.85 28.03 1.90
C GLY A 205 -8.45 28.64 1.95
N CYS A 206 -7.50 28.00 2.63
CA CYS A 206 -6.10 28.41 2.68
C CYS A 206 -5.43 28.32 1.30
N THR A 207 -5.64 27.22 0.57
CA THR A 207 -5.10 27.04 -0.79
C THR A 207 -5.58 28.16 -1.73
N LYS A 208 -6.88 28.43 -1.75
CA LYS A 208 -7.46 29.54 -2.53
C LYS A 208 -6.89 30.89 -2.12
N TYR A 209 -6.80 31.16 -0.85
CA TYR A 209 -6.25 32.42 -0.32
C TYR A 209 -4.79 32.62 -0.71
N LEU A 210 -3.96 31.57 -0.63
CA LEU A 210 -2.55 31.64 -1.02
C LEU A 210 -2.37 31.89 -2.52
N LEU A 211 -3.21 31.30 -3.36
CA LEU A 211 -3.16 31.47 -4.81
C LEU A 211 -3.70 32.83 -5.26
N ASP A 212 -4.89 33.23 -4.79
CA ASP A 212 -5.58 34.42 -5.28
C ASP A 212 -5.12 35.71 -4.58
N VAL A 213 -4.97 35.69 -3.25
CA VAL A 213 -4.70 36.90 -2.47
C VAL A 213 -3.21 37.11 -2.27
N VAL A 214 -2.48 36.01 -1.95
CA VAL A 214 -1.03 36.10 -1.70
C VAL A 214 -0.21 35.91 -2.97
N SER A 215 -0.86 35.51 -4.08
CA SER A 215 -0.25 35.32 -5.41
C SER A 215 0.86 34.26 -5.44
N PHE A 216 0.70 33.17 -4.71
CA PHE A 216 1.59 32.02 -4.81
C PHE A 216 1.47 31.37 -6.19
N LYS A 217 2.60 30.95 -6.78
CA LYS A 217 2.62 30.25 -8.07
C LYS A 217 1.97 28.86 -7.97
N PHE A 218 2.11 28.19 -6.83
CA PHE A 218 1.50 26.91 -6.55
C PHE A 218 1.42 26.65 -5.05
N VAL A 219 0.57 25.71 -4.65
CA VAL A 219 0.42 25.25 -3.26
C VAL A 219 0.58 23.72 -3.20
N LEU A 220 1.30 23.26 -2.18
CA LEU A 220 1.50 21.85 -1.83
C LEU A 220 0.81 21.59 -0.49
N THR A 221 -0.30 20.88 -0.51
CA THR A 221 -1.18 20.71 0.68
C THR A 221 -0.52 19.94 1.83
N ARG A 222 0.47 19.06 1.56
CA ARG A 222 1.27 18.42 2.61
C ARG A 222 1.99 19.42 3.52
N LYS A 223 2.25 20.63 3.06
CA LYS A 223 2.86 21.67 3.87
C LYS A 223 1.96 22.20 5.00
N PHE A 224 0.68 21.86 4.98
CA PHE A 224 -0.26 22.14 6.06
C PHE A 224 -0.23 21.09 7.18
N SER A 225 0.56 20.02 7.05
CA SER A 225 0.70 18.98 8.08
C SER A 225 1.54 19.44 9.27
N SER A 226 1.40 18.76 10.39
CA SER A 226 2.23 18.97 11.59
C SER A 226 3.61 18.27 11.51
N ASP A 227 3.89 17.51 10.44
CA ASP A 227 5.14 16.76 10.25
C ASP A 227 6.42 17.57 10.53
N PRO A 228 6.57 18.84 10.05
CA PRO A 228 7.77 19.64 10.33
C PRO A 228 7.93 19.93 11.84
N ILE A 229 6.83 20.21 12.53
CA ILE A 229 6.83 20.50 13.98
C ILE A 229 7.14 19.21 14.76
N GLU A 230 6.53 18.09 14.39
CA GLU A 230 6.79 16.79 15.02
C GLU A 230 8.25 16.36 14.82
N SER A 231 8.81 16.57 13.62
CA SER A 231 10.21 16.32 13.31
C SER A 231 11.14 17.18 14.17
N PHE A 232 10.80 18.45 14.34
CA PHE A 232 11.55 19.37 15.18
C PHE A 232 11.54 18.96 16.64
N PHE A 233 10.38 18.65 17.22
CA PHE A 233 10.31 18.11 18.59
C PHE A 233 11.02 16.77 18.75
N GLY A 234 10.95 15.89 17.74
CA GLY A 234 11.71 14.66 17.71
C GLY A 234 13.22 14.90 17.73
N TRP A 235 13.69 15.92 17.01
CA TRP A 235 15.09 16.34 17.01
C TRP A 235 15.52 16.90 18.37
N ILE A 236 14.70 17.78 19.00
CA ILE A 236 14.98 18.31 20.35
C ILE A 236 15.13 17.18 21.37
N ARG A 237 14.19 16.24 21.42
CA ARG A 237 14.26 15.07 22.31
C ARG A 237 15.53 14.25 22.14
N ARG A 238 15.93 13.99 20.88
CA ARG A 238 17.18 13.27 20.61
C ARG A 238 18.43 14.06 21.04
N SER A 239 18.42 15.37 20.80
CA SER A 239 19.52 16.26 21.21
C SER A 239 19.68 16.33 22.73
N ALA A 240 18.62 16.05 23.49
CA ALA A 240 18.58 15.96 24.93
C ALA A 240 18.75 14.51 25.46
N GLY A 241 19.41 13.61 24.71
CA GLY A 241 19.65 12.22 25.14
C GLY A 241 18.42 11.32 25.12
N SER A 242 17.49 11.54 24.19
CA SER A 242 16.21 10.81 24.04
C SER A 242 15.28 10.93 25.28
N ASN A 243 15.35 12.05 25.96
CA ASN A 243 14.46 12.36 27.08
C ASN A 243 13.04 12.66 26.61
N ASP A 244 12.09 11.80 26.97
CA ASP A 244 10.67 11.97 26.60
C ASP A 244 9.96 13.06 27.43
N GLN A 245 10.56 13.47 28.58
CA GLN A 245 10.06 14.53 29.44
C GLN A 245 10.96 15.77 29.32
N THR A 246 10.95 16.38 28.15
CA THR A 246 11.77 17.54 27.84
C THR A 246 11.24 18.77 28.58
N ASP A 247 12.06 19.38 29.42
CA ASP A 247 11.72 20.63 30.10
C ASP A 247 11.87 21.86 29.20
N VAL A 248 11.37 23.00 29.67
CA VAL A 248 11.41 24.26 28.90
C VAL A 248 12.83 24.71 28.56
N ARG A 249 13.81 24.48 29.45
CA ARG A 249 15.21 24.85 29.22
C ARG A 249 15.81 24.01 28.08
N SER A 250 15.57 22.72 28.09
CA SER A 250 15.99 21.80 27.01
C SER A 250 15.37 22.18 25.66
N VAL A 251 14.10 22.61 25.65
CA VAL A 251 13.44 23.08 24.44
C VAL A 251 14.11 24.36 23.93
N LEU A 252 14.31 25.37 24.80
CA LEU A 252 14.95 26.64 24.43
C LEU A 252 16.37 26.43 23.92
N SER A 253 17.17 25.60 24.62
CA SER A 253 18.53 25.24 24.18
C SER A 253 18.51 24.49 22.82
N GLY A 254 17.55 23.61 22.62
CA GLY A 254 17.35 22.93 21.34
C GLY A 254 17.00 23.89 20.20
N VAL A 255 16.09 24.83 20.44
CA VAL A 255 15.74 25.88 19.47
C VAL A 255 16.96 26.75 19.12
N GLU A 256 17.70 27.20 20.13
CA GLU A 256 18.92 27.99 19.94
C GLU A 256 19.98 27.23 19.12
N LYS A 257 20.18 25.95 19.44
CA LYS A 257 21.08 25.08 18.68
C LYS A 257 20.62 24.90 17.22
N ALA A 258 19.32 24.68 16.99
CA ALA A 258 18.78 24.56 15.63
C ALA A 258 18.98 25.84 14.82
N LEU A 259 18.76 27.01 15.44
CA LEU A 259 18.99 28.31 14.79
C LEU A 259 20.46 28.55 14.43
N LYS A 260 21.39 28.11 15.31
CA LYS A 260 22.84 28.24 15.08
C LYS A 260 23.39 27.26 14.06
N THR A 261 22.91 26.03 14.04
CA THR A 261 23.47 24.96 13.19
C THR A 261 22.72 24.80 11.87
N GLY A 262 21.47 25.23 11.77
CA GLY A 262 20.61 25.02 10.60
C GLY A 262 20.31 23.56 10.29
N ILE A 263 20.72 22.62 11.16
CA ILE A 263 20.61 21.18 10.93
C ILE A 263 19.49 20.60 11.77
N ILE A 264 18.40 20.21 11.10
CA ILE A 264 17.32 19.42 11.68
C ILE A 264 17.20 18.14 10.85
N SER A 265 17.52 17.00 11.45
CA SER A 265 17.36 15.69 10.78
C SER A 265 16.28 14.84 11.44
N ALA A 266 15.43 14.22 10.65
CA ALA A 266 14.45 13.25 11.14
C ALA A 266 15.10 11.92 11.51
N SER A 267 14.50 11.16 12.43
CA SER A 267 14.94 9.81 12.75
C SER A 267 14.53 8.83 11.66
N LYS A 268 15.40 7.92 11.26
CA LYS A 268 15.09 6.82 10.33
C LYS A 268 13.95 5.91 10.83
N THR A 269 13.69 5.89 12.14
CA THR A 269 12.60 5.11 12.77
C THR A 269 11.37 5.94 13.11
N SER A 270 11.35 7.23 12.73
CA SER A 270 10.22 8.13 12.94
C SER A 270 9.00 7.69 12.12
N ASN A 271 7.80 7.94 12.65
CA ASN A 271 6.55 7.81 11.88
C ASN A 271 6.36 8.92 10.84
N VAL A 272 7.23 9.93 10.86
CA VAL A 272 7.26 11.05 9.92
C VAL A 272 8.16 10.68 8.74
N VAL A 273 7.63 10.78 7.52
CA VAL A 273 8.40 10.50 6.30
C VAL A 273 9.33 11.68 6.02
N ASP A 274 10.64 11.41 6.02
CA ASP A 274 11.64 12.38 5.56
C ASP A 274 11.51 12.56 4.04
N SER A 275 11.35 13.80 3.59
CA SER A 275 11.16 14.11 2.16
C SER A 275 12.45 13.97 1.32
N SER A 276 13.56 13.50 1.91
CA SER A 276 14.90 13.50 1.30
C SER A 276 15.59 12.15 1.14
N SER A 277 14.97 10.98 1.50
CA SER A 277 15.67 9.71 1.37
C SER A 277 14.86 8.63 0.65
N HIS A 278 15.14 8.46 -0.63
CA HIS A 278 15.03 7.19 -1.34
C HIS A 278 16.35 6.43 -1.15
N ASP A 279 16.52 5.77 -0.02
CA ASP A 279 17.55 4.76 0.14
C ASP A 279 16.93 3.38 0.36
N SER A 280 17.20 2.53 -0.62
CA SER A 280 16.93 1.10 -0.57
C SER A 280 17.95 0.44 0.38
N ASP A 281 17.58 0.26 1.65
CA ASP A 281 18.36 -0.55 2.58
C ASP A 281 18.33 -2.02 2.16
N ALA A 282 19.41 -2.45 1.51
CA ALA A 282 19.72 -3.86 1.33
C ALA A 282 20.07 -4.45 2.70
N LEU A 283 19.21 -5.34 3.20
CA LEU A 283 19.46 -6.14 4.39
C LEU A 283 20.75 -6.96 4.23
N LYS A 284 21.81 -6.56 4.90
CA LYS A 284 23.00 -7.37 5.08
C LYS A 284 22.69 -8.48 6.10
N VAL A 285 22.39 -9.67 5.58
CA VAL A 285 22.27 -10.88 6.40
C VAL A 285 23.66 -11.44 6.66
N THR A 286 24.15 -11.34 7.87
CA THR A 286 25.33 -12.08 8.33
C THR A 286 24.91 -13.51 8.64
N SER A 287 25.25 -14.44 7.74
CA SER A 287 24.98 -15.87 7.91
C SER A 287 26.07 -16.54 8.75
N LYS A 288 25.71 -17.03 9.93
CA LYS A 288 26.42 -18.14 10.56
C LYS A 288 25.95 -19.42 9.88
N GLN A 289 26.80 -20.00 9.04
CA GLN A 289 26.54 -21.28 8.40
C GLN A 289 26.61 -22.40 9.44
N LYS A 290 25.47 -23.06 9.71
CA LYS A 290 25.45 -24.44 10.18
C LYS A 290 25.41 -25.32 8.95
N GLU A 291 26.35 -26.25 8.84
CA GLU A 291 26.30 -27.29 7.80
C GLU A 291 25.01 -28.09 7.96
N VAL A 292 24.10 -27.92 7.00
CA VAL A 292 22.88 -28.73 6.89
C VAL A 292 23.16 -29.76 5.80
N GLN A 293 23.00 -31.06 6.12
CA GLN A 293 23.09 -32.13 5.14
C GLN A 293 22.19 -31.81 3.93
N ALA A 294 22.80 -31.77 2.75
CA ALA A 294 22.13 -31.43 1.50
C ALA A 294 21.09 -32.51 1.15
N SER A 295 19.80 -32.15 1.17
CA SER A 295 18.76 -33.02 0.62
C SER A 295 18.69 -32.83 -0.90
N GLN A 296 18.51 -33.93 -1.65
CA GLN A 296 18.35 -33.86 -3.09
C GLN A 296 17.08 -33.08 -3.48
N PHE A 297 17.15 -32.36 -4.60
CA PHE A 297 16.01 -31.63 -5.14
C PHE A 297 14.83 -32.58 -5.41
N PRO A 298 13.57 -32.22 -5.08
CA PRO A 298 12.44 -33.17 -5.21
C PRO A 298 12.20 -33.61 -6.65
N VAL A 299 12.40 -34.89 -6.95
CA VAL A 299 12.17 -35.47 -8.30
C VAL A 299 10.72 -35.28 -8.75
N GLU A 300 9.76 -35.39 -7.80
CA GLU A 300 8.33 -35.18 -8.04
C GLU A 300 8.03 -33.74 -8.55
N ALA A 301 8.79 -32.75 -8.09
CA ALA A 301 8.61 -31.39 -8.53
C ALA A 301 9.05 -31.17 -9.99
N ARG A 302 10.14 -31.83 -10.41
CA ARG A 302 10.57 -31.82 -11.81
C ARG A 302 9.54 -32.48 -12.71
N LYS A 303 9.06 -33.64 -12.34
CA LYS A 303 8.03 -34.38 -13.09
C LYS A 303 6.76 -33.54 -13.24
N LEU A 304 6.25 -32.95 -12.15
CA LEU A 304 5.10 -32.06 -12.18
C LEU A 304 5.32 -30.89 -13.16
N LEU A 305 6.50 -30.27 -13.13
CA LEU A 305 6.85 -29.15 -14.01
C LEU A 305 6.78 -29.56 -15.48
N GLU A 306 7.41 -30.68 -15.84
CA GLU A 306 7.41 -31.21 -17.20
C GLU A 306 6.01 -31.59 -17.68
N ASP A 307 5.22 -32.25 -16.85
CA ASP A 307 3.85 -32.68 -17.17
C ASP A 307 2.95 -31.47 -17.44
N LEU A 308 3.04 -30.42 -16.58
CA LEU A 308 2.27 -29.19 -16.76
C LEU A 308 2.70 -28.36 -17.97
N LEU A 309 3.98 -28.39 -18.36
CA LEU A 309 4.46 -27.70 -19.54
C LEU A 309 4.01 -28.40 -20.85
N ARG A 310 3.83 -29.74 -20.84
CA ARG A 310 3.31 -30.51 -21.99
C ARG A 310 1.82 -30.31 -22.23
N SER A 311 1.05 -30.10 -21.17
CA SER A 311 -0.42 -29.96 -21.25
C SER A 311 -0.85 -28.69 -20.50
N PRO A 312 -0.77 -27.51 -21.15
CA PRO A 312 -1.18 -26.26 -20.54
C PRO A 312 -2.66 -26.30 -20.19
N ALA A 313 -2.99 -26.07 -18.94
CA ALA A 313 -4.37 -26.03 -18.46
C ALA A 313 -5.12 -24.82 -19.00
N SER A 314 -6.38 -25.00 -19.37
CA SER A 314 -7.26 -23.86 -19.58
C SER A 314 -7.51 -23.16 -18.24
N LEU A 315 -7.01 -21.93 -18.10
CA LEU A 315 -7.13 -21.18 -16.86
C LEU A 315 -8.56 -20.63 -16.68
N LEU A 316 -9.19 -21.03 -15.60
CA LEU A 316 -10.46 -20.44 -15.19
C LEU A 316 -10.23 -19.02 -14.62
N PRO A 317 -11.17 -18.08 -14.84
CA PRO A 317 -11.10 -16.74 -14.28
C PRO A 317 -11.37 -16.77 -12.77
N THR A 318 -10.31 -16.86 -11.99
CA THR A 318 -10.33 -16.84 -10.52
C THR A 318 -9.49 -15.68 -10.00
N VAL A 319 -9.62 -15.39 -8.69
CA VAL A 319 -8.77 -14.38 -8.02
C VAL A 319 -7.29 -14.70 -8.18
N ASP A 320 -6.94 -15.97 -8.11
CA ASP A 320 -5.57 -16.47 -8.27
C ASP A 320 -5.03 -16.20 -9.70
N THR A 321 -5.83 -16.46 -10.73
CA THR A 321 -5.42 -16.22 -12.12
C THR A 321 -5.36 -14.73 -12.45
N ALA A 322 -6.24 -13.90 -11.89
CA ALA A 322 -6.17 -12.45 -12.01
C ALA A 322 -4.92 -11.88 -11.30
N ALA A 323 -4.58 -12.42 -10.13
CA ALA A 323 -3.34 -12.05 -9.43
C ALA A 323 -2.09 -12.50 -10.22
N LEU A 324 -2.13 -13.66 -10.87
CA LEU A 324 -1.06 -14.11 -11.77
C LEU A 324 -0.92 -13.20 -12.99
N ALA A 325 -2.02 -12.78 -13.60
CA ALA A 325 -1.99 -11.82 -14.71
C ALA A 325 -1.34 -10.50 -14.29
N MET A 326 -1.65 -9.99 -13.08
CA MET A 326 -1.00 -8.79 -12.55
C MET A 326 0.52 -8.97 -12.37
N VAL A 327 0.97 -10.14 -11.88
CA VAL A 327 2.40 -10.48 -11.82
C VAL A 327 2.99 -10.62 -13.23
N GLY A 328 2.23 -11.18 -14.18
CA GLY A 328 2.61 -11.30 -15.58
C GLY A 328 2.88 -9.95 -16.24
N GLY A 329 2.04 -8.95 -15.97
CA GLY A 329 2.25 -7.57 -16.44
C GLY A 329 3.57 -6.97 -15.92
N PHE A 330 3.92 -7.24 -14.64
CA PHE A 330 5.22 -6.84 -14.09
C PHE A 330 6.39 -7.58 -14.77
N VAL A 331 6.28 -8.90 -14.98
CA VAL A 331 7.32 -9.69 -15.67
C VAL A 331 7.51 -9.19 -17.09
N ALA A 332 6.42 -8.94 -17.84
CA ALA A 332 6.46 -8.40 -19.19
C ALA A 332 7.18 -7.05 -19.25
N ARG A 333 6.93 -6.16 -18.27
CA ARG A 333 7.64 -4.89 -18.17
C ARG A 333 9.15 -5.06 -17.98
N VAL A 334 9.56 -5.97 -17.11
CA VAL A 334 11.00 -6.24 -16.90
C VAL A 334 11.65 -6.78 -18.17
N ILE A 335 10.95 -7.64 -18.93
CA ILE A 335 11.42 -8.14 -20.21
C ILE A 335 11.56 -6.99 -21.20
N GLN A 336 10.58 -6.09 -21.30
CA GLN A 336 10.64 -4.90 -22.13
C GLN A 336 11.85 -4.01 -21.81
N GLU A 337 12.15 -3.81 -20.54
CA GLU A 337 13.25 -2.97 -20.07
C GLU A 337 14.63 -3.62 -20.28
N LYS A 338 14.73 -4.96 -20.15
CA LYS A 338 16.02 -5.67 -20.13
C LYS A 338 16.42 -6.26 -21.47
N ILE A 339 15.46 -6.69 -22.28
CA ILE A 339 15.71 -7.31 -23.58
C ILE A 339 15.50 -6.30 -24.70
N ALA A 340 14.52 -5.38 -24.57
CA ALA A 340 14.20 -4.31 -25.52
C ALA A 340 14.04 -4.80 -26.99
N CYS A 341 13.56 -6.04 -27.19
CA CYS A 341 13.36 -6.68 -28.47
C CYS A 341 11.87 -6.80 -28.77
N SER A 342 11.39 -6.16 -29.85
CA SER A 342 9.95 -6.16 -30.20
C SER A 342 9.35 -7.56 -30.38
N PRO A 343 9.98 -8.52 -31.10
CA PRO A 343 9.48 -9.89 -31.18
C PRO A 343 9.36 -10.58 -29.81
N CYS A 344 10.34 -10.41 -28.92
CA CYS A 344 10.28 -11.01 -27.58
C CYS A 344 9.19 -10.38 -26.69
N ILE A 345 8.95 -9.07 -26.84
CA ILE A 345 7.93 -8.34 -26.09
C ILE A 345 6.53 -8.78 -26.53
N SER A 346 6.30 -8.96 -27.85
CA SER A 346 5.01 -9.38 -28.41
C SER A 346 4.58 -10.77 -27.93
N VAL A 347 5.52 -11.63 -27.57
CA VAL A 347 5.23 -12.98 -27.02
C VAL A 347 4.62 -12.87 -25.60
N VAL A 348 5.04 -11.90 -24.81
CA VAL A 348 4.62 -11.76 -23.40
C VAL A 348 3.53 -10.73 -23.17
N THR A 349 3.20 -9.90 -24.17
CA THR A 349 2.20 -8.86 -24.05
C THR A 349 1.03 -9.08 -25.02
N LYS A 350 -0.12 -8.55 -24.66
CA LYS A 350 -1.31 -8.43 -25.53
C LYS A 350 -1.93 -7.04 -25.36
N PRO A 351 -2.79 -6.60 -26.29
CA PRO A 351 -3.62 -5.40 -26.09
C PRO A 351 -4.50 -5.52 -24.85
N ALA A 352 -4.90 -4.37 -24.30
CA ALA A 352 -5.88 -4.33 -23.22
C ALA A 352 -7.16 -5.10 -23.62
N SER A 353 -7.67 -5.92 -22.72
CA SER A 353 -8.81 -6.77 -23.00
C SER A 353 -9.86 -6.72 -21.89
N SER A 354 -11.10 -7.06 -22.22
CA SER A 354 -12.21 -7.22 -21.27
C SER A 354 -12.20 -8.58 -20.56
N SER A 355 -11.18 -9.42 -20.77
CA SER A 355 -11.09 -10.74 -20.16
C SER A 355 -11.22 -10.65 -18.64
N PRO A 356 -11.99 -11.53 -17.99
CA PRO A 356 -12.09 -11.59 -16.52
C PRO A 356 -10.74 -11.84 -15.82
N ILE A 357 -9.80 -12.52 -16.47
CA ILE A 357 -8.44 -12.75 -15.95
C ILE A 357 -7.68 -11.41 -15.82
N ASP A 358 -7.96 -10.44 -16.68
CA ASP A 358 -7.31 -9.13 -16.67
C ASP A 358 -8.02 -8.10 -15.75
N SER A 359 -9.09 -8.49 -15.06
CA SER A 359 -9.92 -7.59 -14.24
C SER A 359 -9.11 -6.82 -13.19
N LEU A 360 -8.18 -7.50 -12.49
CA LEU A 360 -7.34 -6.86 -11.48
C LEU A 360 -6.38 -5.81 -12.08
N ILE A 361 -5.85 -6.07 -13.28
CA ILE A 361 -5.04 -5.09 -14.03
C ILE A 361 -5.93 -3.91 -14.41
N ARG A 362 -7.07 -4.16 -15.02
CA ARG A 362 -8.01 -3.15 -15.51
C ARG A 362 -8.46 -2.19 -14.41
N HIS A 363 -8.76 -2.71 -13.21
CA HIS A 363 -9.15 -1.88 -12.06
C HIS A 363 -8.01 -1.01 -11.49
N GLN A 364 -6.76 -1.35 -11.77
CA GLN A 364 -5.59 -0.60 -11.30
C GLN A 364 -4.91 0.22 -12.41
N ASP A 365 -5.26 -0.01 -13.68
CA ASP A 365 -4.59 0.63 -14.81
C ASP A 365 -4.95 2.12 -14.91
N ARG A 366 -3.91 2.94 -14.97
CA ARG A 366 -3.96 4.39 -15.18
C ARG A 366 -3.27 4.78 -16.49
N GLY A 367 -3.29 3.88 -17.47
CA GLY A 367 -2.62 4.07 -18.77
C GLY A 367 -1.15 3.68 -18.80
N GLY A 368 -0.71 2.79 -17.88
CA GLY A 368 0.71 2.40 -17.82
C GLY A 368 0.96 0.92 -17.53
N LEU A 369 -0.05 0.13 -17.23
CA LEU A 369 0.11 -1.29 -16.97
C LEU A 369 0.18 -2.10 -18.28
N LEU A 370 0.97 -3.15 -18.27
CA LEU A 370 1.04 -4.09 -19.39
C LEU A 370 0.10 -5.27 -19.14
N TYR A 371 -0.57 -5.69 -20.21
CA TYR A 371 -1.45 -6.85 -20.21
C TYR A 371 -0.64 -8.07 -20.69
N PRO A 372 -0.45 -9.10 -19.85
CA PRO A 372 0.33 -10.27 -20.21
C PRO A 372 -0.39 -11.14 -21.23
N SER A 373 0.36 -11.79 -22.11
CA SER A 373 -0.18 -12.81 -23.01
C SER A 373 -0.74 -14.00 -22.21
N SER A 374 -1.66 -14.74 -22.80
CA SER A 374 -2.21 -15.97 -22.19
C SER A 374 -1.12 -17.01 -21.96
N GLU A 375 -0.14 -17.09 -22.86
CA GLU A 375 1.01 -18.00 -22.73
C GLU A 375 1.83 -17.66 -21.49
N LEU A 376 2.14 -16.37 -21.25
CA LEU A 376 2.86 -15.96 -20.04
C LEU A 376 2.08 -16.28 -18.77
N VAL A 377 0.77 -16.02 -18.73
CA VAL A 377 -0.06 -16.33 -17.56
C VAL A 377 -0.08 -17.82 -17.26
N ASN A 378 -0.17 -18.68 -18.32
CA ASN A 378 -0.10 -20.12 -18.19
C ASN A 378 1.24 -20.59 -17.62
N VAL A 379 2.35 -20.05 -18.12
CA VAL A 379 3.69 -20.37 -17.60
C VAL A 379 3.82 -19.97 -16.14
N LEU A 380 3.33 -18.79 -15.76
CA LEU A 380 3.34 -18.34 -14.36
C LEU A 380 2.46 -19.23 -13.47
N TYR A 381 1.35 -19.76 -13.99
CA TYR A 381 0.54 -20.74 -13.27
C TYR A 381 1.31 -22.06 -13.04
N VAL A 382 2.01 -22.56 -14.05
CA VAL A 382 2.89 -23.74 -13.91
C VAL A 382 3.96 -23.49 -12.87
N LEU A 383 4.65 -22.34 -12.93
CA LEU A 383 5.65 -21.94 -11.94
C LEU A 383 5.07 -21.80 -10.54
N LYS A 384 3.83 -21.32 -10.41
CA LYS A 384 3.11 -21.25 -9.12
C LYS A 384 2.95 -22.66 -8.54
N LYS A 385 2.40 -23.59 -9.30
CA LYS A 385 2.20 -24.98 -8.84
C LYS A 385 3.51 -25.67 -8.48
N TYR A 386 4.54 -25.45 -9.29
CA TYR A 386 5.87 -25.96 -9.07
C TYR A 386 6.49 -25.43 -7.75
N THR A 387 6.44 -24.12 -7.53
CA THR A 387 6.95 -23.49 -6.30
C THR A 387 6.13 -23.87 -5.07
N GLU A 388 4.81 -24.00 -5.18
CA GLU A 388 3.93 -24.48 -4.09
C GLU A 388 4.34 -25.88 -3.63
N LEU A 389 4.62 -26.80 -4.56
CA LEU A 389 5.07 -28.14 -4.23
C LEU A 389 6.44 -28.14 -3.52
N ILE A 390 7.40 -27.35 -4.00
CA ILE A 390 8.72 -27.22 -3.37
C ILE A 390 8.59 -26.70 -1.95
N LEU A 391 7.84 -25.60 -1.74
CA LEU A 391 7.68 -24.97 -0.45
C LEU A 391 6.86 -25.80 0.54
N SER A 392 5.97 -26.69 0.06
CA SER A 392 5.18 -27.57 0.92
C SER A 392 6.01 -28.69 1.57
N LYS A 393 7.06 -29.16 0.90
CA LYS A 393 7.87 -30.31 1.34
C LYS A 393 8.75 -30.05 2.57
N ARG A 394 8.89 -28.80 3.00
CA ARG A 394 9.70 -28.35 4.17
C ARG A 394 11.11 -28.96 4.24
N ARG A 395 11.67 -29.36 3.11
CA ARG A 395 13.03 -29.91 3.03
C ARG A 395 14.05 -28.80 2.96
N ALA A 396 15.20 -29.00 3.62
CA ALA A 396 16.34 -28.08 3.48
C ALA A 396 17.00 -28.30 2.12
N ILE A 397 16.67 -27.45 1.14
CA ILE A 397 17.30 -27.45 -0.19
C ILE A 397 18.41 -26.41 -0.14
N PRO A 398 19.66 -26.76 -0.47
CA PRO A 398 20.70 -25.76 -0.65
C PRO A 398 20.35 -24.81 -1.78
N ARG A 399 20.50 -23.50 -1.56
CA ARG A 399 20.21 -22.45 -2.57
C ARG A 399 18.87 -22.63 -3.28
N PRO A 400 17.75 -22.75 -2.54
CA PRO A 400 16.46 -23.23 -3.08
C PRO A 400 15.95 -22.37 -4.24
N LEU A 401 16.19 -21.07 -4.25
CA LEU A 401 15.78 -20.20 -5.35
C LEU A 401 16.57 -20.51 -6.63
N GLN A 402 17.91 -20.66 -6.53
CA GLN A 402 18.77 -20.93 -7.70
C GLN A 402 18.45 -22.29 -8.31
N GLU A 403 18.33 -23.33 -7.48
CA GLU A 403 17.97 -24.68 -7.93
C GLU A 403 16.58 -24.71 -8.60
N THR A 404 15.60 -24.02 -8.01
CA THR A 404 14.24 -23.90 -8.58
C THR A 404 14.27 -23.22 -9.94
N VAL A 405 14.97 -22.09 -10.06
CA VAL A 405 15.08 -21.34 -11.30
C VAL A 405 15.83 -22.15 -12.37
N SER A 406 16.97 -22.74 -12.04
CA SER A 406 17.76 -23.53 -12.98
C SER A 406 16.96 -24.72 -13.57
N ASN A 407 16.26 -25.47 -12.70
CA ASN A 407 15.41 -26.57 -13.16
C ASN A 407 14.24 -26.09 -14.04
N ALA A 408 13.62 -24.94 -13.68
CA ALA A 408 12.52 -24.38 -14.47
C ALA A 408 12.98 -23.91 -15.84
N VAL A 409 14.11 -23.22 -15.92
CA VAL A 409 14.72 -22.77 -17.20
C VAL A 409 15.07 -23.96 -18.07
N SER A 410 15.70 -25.01 -17.53
CA SER A 410 16.05 -26.22 -18.27
C SER A 410 14.81 -26.94 -18.84
N ALA A 411 13.75 -27.09 -18.02
CA ALA A 411 12.51 -27.73 -18.47
C ALA A 411 11.81 -26.91 -19.57
N MET A 412 11.76 -25.58 -19.45
CA MET A 412 11.15 -24.70 -20.45
C MET A 412 11.96 -24.63 -21.73
N ALA A 413 13.31 -24.65 -21.65
CA ALA A 413 14.17 -24.65 -22.81
C ALA A 413 13.93 -25.91 -23.71
N ASN A 414 13.59 -27.03 -23.08
CA ASN A 414 13.27 -28.31 -23.75
C ASN A 414 11.78 -28.46 -24.09
N SER A 415 10.97 -27.41 -23.96
CA SER A 415 9.53 -27.41 -24.24
C SER A 415 9.19 -26.46 -25.39
N GLU A 416 7.96 -26.57 -25.91
CA GLU A 416 7.42 -25.66 -26.94
C GLU A 416 7.03 -24.27 -26.41
N VAL A 417 7.18 -24.05 -25.10
CA VAL A 417 6.82 -22.78 -24.46
C VAL A 417 7.71 -21.66 -24.96
N PHE A 418 7.08 -20.53 -25.30
CA PHE A 418 7.76 -19.35 -25.84
C PHE A 418 8.62 -19.64 -27.11
N LYS A 419 8.17 -20.55 -27.95
CA LYS A 419 8.90 -20.94 -29.19
C LYS A 419 9.16 -19.77 -30.14
N HIS A 420 8.39 -18.72 -30.09
CA HIS A 420 8.50 -17.52 -30.93
C HIS A 420 9.48 -16.46 -30.37
N VAL A 421 10.09 -16.70 -29.23
CA VAL A 421 11.17 -15.86 -28.70
C VAL A 421 12.44 -16.06 -29.56
N CYS A 422 13.14 -14.95 -29.85
CA CYS A 422 14.38 -14.98 -30.60
C CYS A 422 15.40 -15.94 -29.97
N ILE A 423 16.08 -16.73 -30.80
CA ILE A 423 17.06 -17.73 -30.33
C ILE A 423 18.15 -17.08 -29.46
N GLU A 424 18.64 -15.91 -29.88
CA GLU A 424 19.68 -15.15 -29.16
C GLU A 424 19.24 -14.70 -27.75
N HIS A 425 17.95 -14.41 -27.57
CA HIS A 425 17.40 -13.92 -26.29
C HIS A 425 16.80 -15.04 -25.45
N ARG A 426 16.59 -16.24 -25.98
CA ARG A 426 15.75 -17.29 -25.35
C ARG A 426 16.21 -17.64 -23.94
N LEU A 427 17.50 -17.86 -23.72
CA LEU A 427 18.00 -18.24 -22.41
C LEU A 427 17.80 -17.10 -21.39
N GLN A 428 18.23 -15.89 -21.72
CA GLN A 428 18.07 -14.70 -20.87
C GLN A 428 16.58 -14.42 -20.58
N PHE A 429 15.72 -14.60 -21.58
CA PHE A 429 14.29 -14.44 -21.46
C PHE A 429 13.70 -15.42 -20.44
N LEU A 430 13.99 -16.71 -20.55
CA LEU A 430 13.51 -17.74 -19.63
C LEU A 430 14.02 -17.52 -18.21
N GLU A 431 15.28 -17.15 -18.05
CA GLU A 431 15.86 -16.78 -16.75
C GLU A 431 15.14 -15.60 -16.12
N LEU A 432 14.83 -14.54 -16.89
CA LEU A 432 14.09 -13.37 -16.41
C LEU A 432 12.68 -13.76 -15.95
N VAL A 433 11.94 -14.55 -16.75
CA VAL A 433 10.60 -15.02 -16.38
C VAL A 433 10.65 -15.78 -15.06
N CYS A 434 11.51 -16.80 -14.97
CA CYS A 434 11.62 -17.66 -13.79
C CYS A 434 12.10 -16.88 -12.56
N MET A 435 13.15 -16.06 -12.71
CA MET A 435 13.73 -15.32 -11.58
C MET A 435 12.76 -14.26 -11.04
N LYS A 436 12.10 -13.50 -11.95
CA LYS A 436 11.18 -12.43 -11.53
C LYS A 436 9.90 -12.96 -10.90
N PHE A 437 9.50 -14.17 -11.23
CA PHE A 437 8.42 -14.87 -10.56
C PHE A 437 8.86 -15.51 -9.23
N CYS A 438 9.89 -16.36 -9.27
CA CYS A 438 10.29 -17.18 -8.11
C CYS A 438 10.86 -16.33 -6.95
N LYS A 439 11.69 -15.33 -7.24
CA LYS A 439 12.34 -14.52 -6.17
C LYS A 439 11.35 -13.88 -5.21
N PRO A 440 10.30 -13.15 -5.64
CA PRO A 440 9.28 -12.62 -4.72
C PRO A 440 8.54 -13.71 -3.94
N VAL A 441 8.27 -14.86 -4.58
CA VAL A 441 7.58 -16.00 -3.94
C VAL A 441 8.40 -16.54 -2.77
N PHE A 442 9.68 -16.84 -3.00
CA PHE A 442 10.58 -17.33 -1.95
C PHE A 442 10.81 -16.29 -0.84
N THR A 443 10.95 -15.01 -1.21
CA THR A 443 11.08 -13.92 -0.23
C THR A 443 9.84 -13.80 0.66
N ASN A 444 8.66 -13.82 0.08
CA ASN A 444 7.40 -13.74 0.82
C ASN A 444 7.19 -14.96 1.73
N TYR A 445 7.57 -16.15 1.26
CA TYR A 445 7.54 -17.36 2.08
C TYR A 445 8.47 -17.25 3.30
N ALA A 446 9.72 -16.83 3.09
CA ALA A 446 10.70 -16.66 4.15
C ALA A 446 10.21 -15.63 5.19
N LEU A 447 9.70 -14.48 4.75
CA LEU A 447 9.11 -13.45 5.64
C LEU A 447 7.92 -14.02 6.42
N GLY A 448 7.02 -14.77 5.79
CA GLY A 448 5.88 -15.40 6.46
C GLY A 448 6.29 -16.43 7.52
N VAL A 449 7.40 -17.14 7.32
CA VAL A 449 7.96 -18.06 8.33
C VAL A 449 8.54 -17.27 9.51
N THR A 450 9.26 -16.18 9.24
CA THR A 450 9.85 -15.31 10.26
C THR A 450 8.75 -14.65 11.11
N ASP A 451 7.72 -14.09 10.50
CA ASP A 451 6.57 -13.50 11.22
C ASP A 451 5.89 -14.51 12.16
N LYS A 452 5.70 -15.75 11.70
CA LYS A 452 5.15 -16.82 12.55
C LYS A 452 6.06 -17.18 13.72
N TYR A 453 7.37 -17.16 13.51
CA TYR A 453 8.35 -17.42 14.55
C TYR A 453 8.33 -16.30 15.60
N ASP A 454 8.32 -15.05 15.18
CA ASP A 454 8.29 -13.89 16.07
C ASP A 454 7.00 -13.83 16.89
N VAL A 455 5.84 -14.16 16.29
CA VAL A 455 4.57 -14.26 17.03
C VAL A 455 4.63 -15.37 18.07
N ARG A 456 5.18 -16.56 17.75
CA ARG A 456 5.37 -17.65 18.72
C ARG A 456 6.31 -17.26 19.84
N LYS A 457 7.44 -16.61 19.51
CA LYS A 457 8.40 -16.10 20.50
C LYS A 457 7.77 -15.08 21.43
N ALA A 458 6.97 -14.16 20.90
CA ALA A 458 6.23 -13.17 21.69
C ALA A 458 5.18 -13.80 22.62
N LEU A 459 4.55 -14.91 22.20
CA LEU A 459 3.60 -15.67 23.03
C LEU A 459 4.28 -16.44 24.14
N HIS A 460 5.55 -16.88 23.95
CA HIS A 460 6.32 -17.59 24.95
C HIS A 460 7.06 -16.65 25.93
N HIS A 461 7.29 -15.40 25.57
CA HIS A 461 7.74 -14.38 26.52
C HIS A 461 6.52 -13.95 27.35
N LYS A 462 6.39 -14.50 28.58
CA LYS A 462 5.47 -13.95 29.59
C LYS A 462 5.78 -12.45 29.70
N PRO A 463 4.78 -11.57 29.64
CA PRO A 463 5.01 -10.15 29.90
C PRO A 463 5.62 -10.06 31.29
N LEU A 464 6.83 -9.47 31.37
CA LEU A 464 7.43 -9.05 32.62
C LEU A 464 6.33 -8.27 33.35
N SER A 465 5.92 -8.81 34.49
CA SER A 465 4.77 -8.34 35.24
C SER A 465 4.90 -6.82 35.48
N ARG A 466 3.82 -6.08 35.23
CA ARG A 466 3.67 -4.65 35.54
C ARG A 466 3.90 -4.26 37.02
N LYS A 467 4.58 -5.11 37.79
CA LYS A 467 4.87 -4.89 39.21
C LYS A 467 6.13 -4.04 39.49
N VAL A 468 6.85 -3.60 38.47
CA VAL A 468 8.09 -2.76 38.67
C VAL A 468 7.84 -1.26 38.42
N LEU A 469 6.62 -0.82 38.13
CA LEU A 469 6.29 0.62 37.98
C LEU A 469 5.30 1.09 39.05
N LYS A 470 5.56 0.76 40.31
CA LYS A 470 5.02 1.43 41.47
C LYS A 470 6.17 1.65 42.47
N LEU A 471 7.00 2.63 42.16
CA LEU A 471 7.78 3.42 43.07
C LEU A 471 7.86 4.84 42.52
#